data_21bb3a66de07071214e01a4269b8cc9e
#
_entry.id   21bb3a66de07071214e01a4269b8cc9e
#
_cell.length_a   1.000
_cell.length_b   1.000
_cell.length_c   1.000
_cell.angle_alpha   90.00
_cell.angle_beta   90.00
_cell.angle_gamma   90.00
#
_symmetry.space_group_name_H-M   'P 1'
#
loop_
_entity.id
_entity.type
_entity.pdbx_description
1 polymer ?
#
loop_
_entity_poly.entity_id
_entity_poly.type
_entity_poly.pdbx_seq_one_letter_code
_entity_poly.pdbx_strand_id
1 'polypeptide(L)'
;MSHTATWESGQRWQLLWITLGALALYVGLRWLPTGTNLGHMDFRVDPKSGTAIEFCDPSNPQFIPVVAVRSPVVLSVATAETPVAAQPIKATVTLRTSSGKPVAPADLLVVHTRPLHLLIIDPSLNDYQHVHPEPSGKPGKWMFAFTPGAGGTYRIFADFTPAATGRGLYASADLEVSGAPGTMGAFNSTAPPGLEQVRGDLRFSLTPGQQPVRANQPIDLKFAVRQDSGSNVALEPLMDAFAHMVAFDETRSGFAHLHPMEDGTQVPDLKQPVLNFKFTIPSPGRYVIWAQVKVAGEEIAVPFEVAVVP
;
A
#
# COMPACT_ATOMS: atom_id res chain seq x y z
N MET A 1 57.59 -31.14 -11.11
CA MET A 1 58.28 -30.00 -10.48
C MET A 1 57.26 -28.98 -10.09
N SER A 2 56.92 -28.92 -8.81
CA SER A 2 55.91 -27.92 -8.30
C SER A 2 56.70 -26.64 -7.96
N HIS A 3 56.49 -25.59 -8.76
CA HIS A 3 56.95 -24.26 -8.44
C HIS A 3 56.07 -23.70 -7.30
N THR A 4 56.55 -23.80 -6.07
CA THR A 4 56.02 -23.01 -4.96
C THR A 4 56.50 -21.57 -5.15
N ALA A 5 55.59 -20.68 -5.59
CA ALA A 5 55.89 -19.26 -5.68
C ALA A 5 56.19 -18.71 -4.26
N THR A 6 57.44 -18.41 -3.99
CA THR A 6 57.86 -17.75 -2.74
C THR A 6 57.70 -16.26 -2.92
N TRP A 7 56.74 -15.67 -2.19
CA TRP A 7 56.51 -14.23 -2.19
C TRP A 7 57.70 -13.51 -1.54
N GLU A 8 58.20 -12.46 -2.19
CA GLU A 8 59.22 -11.59 -1.60
C GLU A 8 58.63 -10.82 -0.41
N SER A 9 59.50 -10.48 0.56
CA SER A 9 59.09 -9.78 1.79
C SER A 9 58.31 -8.48 1.48
N GLY A 10 58.70 -7.75 0.45
CA GLY A 10 58.02 -6.53 -0.01
C GLY A 10 56.57 -6.78 -0.51
N GLN A 11 56.36 -7.89 -1.22
CA GLN A 11 55.01 -8.25 -1.72
C GLN A 11 54.07 -8.66 -0.57
N ARG A 12 54.59 -9.31 0.47
CA ARG A 12 53.83 -9.66 1.67
C ARG A 12 53.36 -8.43 2.42
N TRP A 13 54.21 -7.42 2.56
CA TRP A 13 53.84 -6.14 3.19
C TRP A 13 52.85 -5.34 2.35
N GLN A 14 52.98 -5.33 1.04
CA GLN A 14 52.01 -4.70 0.15
C GLN A 14 50.60 -5.33 0.25
N LEU A 15 50.56 -6.68 0.25
CA LEU A 15 49.27 -7.39 0.43
C LEU A 15 48.68 -7.12 1.81
N LEU A 16 49.48 -7.08 2.87
CA LEU A 16 49.01 -6.75 4.21
C LEU A 16 48.35 -5.36 4.24
N TRP A 17 49.02 -4.36 3.67
CA TRP A 17 48.49 -3.00 3.66
C TRP A 17 47.26 -2.84 2.78
N ILE A 18 47.18 -3.52 1.62
CA ILE A 18 45.98 -3.55 0.76
C ILE A 18 44.83 -4.20 1.53
N THR A 19 45.08 -5.33 2.17
CA THR A 19 44.02 -6.03 2.94
C THR A 19 43.52 -5.20 4.12
N LEU A 20 44.44 -4.59 4.89
CA LEU A 20 44.07 -3.72 6.00
C LEU A 20 43.31 -2.47 5.52
N GLY A 21 43.71 -1.87 4.40
CA GLY A 21 43.05 -0.74 3.78
C GLY A 21 41.62 -1.11 3.32
N ALA A 22 41.49 -2.25 2.66
CA ALA A 22 40.17 -2.76 2.23
C ALA A 22 39.25 -3.07 3.42
N LEU A 23 39.81 -3.67 4.48
CA LEU A 23 39.07 -3.95 5.70
C LEU A 23 38.65 -2.66 6.42
N ALA A 24 39.54 -1.67 6.52
CA ALA A 24 39.23 -0.38 7.13
C ALA A 24 38.17 0.37 6.33
N LEU A 25 38.26 0.34 4.99
CA LEU A 25 37.24 0.92 4.10
C LEU A 25 35.90 0.23 4.27
N TYR A 26 35.89 -1.11 4.30
CA TYR A 26 34.67 -1.89 4.52
C TYR A 26 34.01 -1.54 5.86
N VAL A 27 34.80 -1.52 6.94
CA VAL A 27 34.31 -1.16 8.28
C VAL A 27 33.82 0.29 8.30
N GLY A 28 34.57 1.22 7.71
CA GLY A 28 34.17 2.63 7.61
C GLY A 28 32.86 2.82 6.85
N LEU A 29 32.69 2.15 5.71
CA LEU A 29 31.44 2.18 4.93
C LEU A 29 30.27 1.57 5.70
N ARG A 30 30.51 0.53 6.52
CA ARG A 30 29.47 -0.09 7.39
C ARG A 30 28.99 0.83 8.50
N TRP A 31 29.84 1.77 8.93
CA TRP A 31 29.53 2.71 10.00
C TRP A 31 29.00 4.05 9.50
N LEU A 32 28.99 4.26 8.21
CA LEU A 32 28.33 5.44 7.67
C LEU A 32 26.83 5.39 8.01
N PRO A 33 26.24 6.48 8.48
CA PRO A 33 24.82 6.53 8.85
C PRO A 33 23.91 6.61 7.61
N THR A 34 24.20 5.78 6.61
CA THR A 34 23.37 5.66 5.40
C THR A 34 22.06 4.94 5.67
N GLY A 35 21.87 4.50 6.90
CA GLY A 35 20.59 3.96 7.37
C GLY A 35 20.26 2.57 6.86
N THR A 36 20.96 2.03 5.86
CA THR A 36 20.45 0.86 5.17
C THR A 36 21.55 -0.06 4.70
N ASN A 37 21.65 -1.19 5.36
CA ASN A 37 22.41 -2.34 4.90
C ASN A 37 21.49 -3.52 4.64
N LEU A 38 20.25 -3.24 4.18
CA LEU A 38 19.28 -4.27 3.90
C LEU A 38 19.52 -4.84 2.51
N GLY A 39 19.83 -6.12 2.44
CA GLY A 39 19.94 -6.89 1.23
C GLY A 39 18.67 -7.69 0.98
N HIS A 40 18.56 -8.30 -0.20
CA HIS A 40 17.39 -9.09 -0.56
C HIS A 40 17.12 -10.25 0.43
N MET A 41 18.12 -10.73 1.16
CA MET A 41 17.96 -11.77 2.20
C MET A 41 17.17 -11.28 3.41
N ASP A 42 17.24 -9.99 3.73
CA ASP A 42 16.50 -9.39 4.86
C ASP A 42 14.98 -9.35 4.59
N PHE A 43 14.59 -9.42 3.32
CA PHE A 43 13.19 -9.42 2.87
C PHE A 43 12.69 -10.80 2.43
N ARG A 44 13.40 -11.87 2.75
CA ARG A 44 12.93 -13.24 2.50
C ARG A 44 12.07 -13.74 3.66
N VAL A 45 10.99 -14.40 3.30
CA VAL A 45 10.23 -15.24 4.23
C VAL A 45 10.93 -16.60 4.30
N ASP A 46 11.11 -17.13 5.51
CA ASP A 46 11.63 -18.49 5.68
C ASP A 46 10.66 -19.49 5.00
N PRO A 47 11.11 -20.30 4.03
CA PRO A 47 10.26 -21.26 3.35
C PRO A 47 9.57 -22.25 4.28
N LYS A 48 10.13 -22.48 5.50
CA LYS A 48 9.55 -23.37 6.52
C LYS A 48 8.39 -22.72 7.28
N SER A 49 8.13 -21.43 7.12
CA SER A 49 7.24 -20.64 7.95
C SER A 49 5.87 -20.32 7.33
N GLY A 50 5.54 -20.87 6.17
CA GLY A 50 4.23 -20.69 5.53
C GLY A 50 4.28 -20.00 4.15
N THR A 51 3.13 -19.82 3.55
CA THR A 51 2.94 -19.26 2.20
C THR A 51 3.55 -17.87 2.07
N ALA A 52 4.57 -17.75 1.22
CA ALA A 52 5.04 -16.46 0.76
C ALA A 52 4.01 -15.86 -0.20
N ILE A 53 3.82 -14.54 -0.16
CA ILE A 53 3.06 -13.85 -1.20
C ILE A 53 3.90 -13.92 -2.47
N GLU A 54 3.43 -14.64 -3.47
CA GLU A 54 3.97 -14.54 -4.82
C GLU A 54 3.31 -13.35 -5.53
N PHE A 55 4.08 -12.72 -6.32
CA PHE A 55 3.98 -11.52 -7.10
C PHE A 55 2.59 -11.18 -7.65
N CYS A 56 2.13 -9.93 -7.46
CA CYS A 56 1.05 -9.36 -8.22
C CYS A 56 1.54 -9.02 -9.65
N ASP A 57 0.84 -9.53 -10.65
CA ASP A 57 0.93 -9.06 -12.02
C ASP A 57 0.32 -7.64 -12.07
N PRO A 58 1.07 -6.60 -12.45
CA PRO A 58 0.52 -5.24 -12.53
C PRO A 58 -0.66 -5.11 -13.50
N SER A 59 -0.75 -5.99 -14.51
CA SER A 59 -1.85 -6.02 -15.47
C SER A 59 -3.12 -6.68 -14.94
N ASN A 60 -3.03 -7.39 -13.82
CA ASN A 60 -4.15 -8.03 -13.14
C ASN A 60 -3.88 -8.08 -11.63
N PRO A 61 -4.03 -6.96 -10.91
CA PRO A 61 -3.80 -6.90 -9.48
C PRO A 61 -4.68 -7.91 -8.73
N GLN A 62 -4.08 -8.55 -7.73
CA GLN A 62 -4.76 -9.53 -6.90
C GLN A 62 -5.11 -8.92 -5.55
N PHE A 63 -6.17 -9.41 -4.94
CA PHE A 63 -6.42 -9.17 -3.53
C PHE A 63 -5.36 -9.89 -2.68
N ILE A 64 -4.69 -9.15 -1.80
CA ILE A 64 -3.59 -9.64 -0.99
C ILE A 64 -4.07 -9.87 0.43
N PRO A 65 -4.16 -11.11 0.92
CA PRO A 65 -4.62 -11.42 2.28
C PRO A 65 -3.50 -11.14 3.31
N VAL A 66 -3.17 -9.88 3.54
CA VAL A 66 -2.00 -9.43 4.33
C VAL A 66 -1.97 -10.01 5.73
N VAL A 67 -3.14 -10.18 6.37
CA VAL A 67 -3.23 -10.72 7.74
C VAL A 67 -2.93 -12.22 7.78
N ALA A 68 -3.30 -12.94 6.73
CA ALA A 68 -3.09 -14.39 6.63
C ALA A 68 -1.69 -14.78 6.18
N VAL A 69 -0.93 -13.82 5.65
CA VAL A 69 0.38 -14.08 5.06
C VAL A 69 1.48 -13.51 5.94
N ARG A 70 2.55 -14.27 6.11
CA ARG A 70 3.69 -13.81 6.89
C ARG A 70 4.52 -12.83 6.07
N SER A 71 4.54 -11.57 6.50
CA SER A 71 5.43 -10.55 5.93
C SER A 71 6.85 -10.70 6.52
N PRO A 72 7.92 -10.52 5.71
CA PRO A 72 9.28 -10.39 6.22
C PRO A 72 9.51 -9.04 6.93
N VAL A 73 8.50 -8.17 6.94
CA VAL A 73 8.53 -6.86 7.59
C VAL A 73 7.41 -6.76 8.60
N VAL A 74 7.73 -6.23 9.77
CA VAL A 74 6.80 -5.96 10.85
C VAL A 74 6.47 -4.47 10.86
N LEU A 75 5.19 -4.15 10.82
CA LEU A 75 4.64 -2.81 11.04
C LEU A 75 4.18 -2.69 12.49
N SER A 76 4.51 -1.57 13.12
CA SER A 76 3.90 -1.19 14.39
C SER A 76 3.51 0.28 14.35
N VAL A 77 2.44 0.62 15.08
CA VAL A 77 1.89 1.98 15.18
C VAL A 77 1.95 2.44 16.62
N ALA A 78 2.29 3.70 16.80
CA ALA A 78 2.28 4.35 18.12
C ALA A 78 1.77 5.78 18.01
N THR A 79 1.02 6.20 19.01
CA THR A 79 0.51 7.57 19.20
C THR A 79 1.00 8.11 20.54
N ALA A 80 1.13 9.41 20.66
CA ALA A 80 1.51 10.04 21.94
C ALA A 80 0.35 10.05 22.94
N GLU A 81 -0.88 10.15 22.43
CA GLU A 81 -2.12 10.18 23.19
C GLU A 81 -3.08 9.11 22.68
N THR A 82 -4.07 8.75 23.49
CA THR A 82 -5.13 7.82 23.06
C THR A 82 -5.92 8.45 21.91
N PRO A 83 -5.99 7.80 20.75
CA PRO A 83 -6.77 8.30 19.63
C PRO A 83 -8.26 8.42 19.95
N VAL A 84 -8.87 9.51 19.48
CA VAL A 84 -10.30 9.79 19.66
C VAL A 84 -10.93 10.09 18.30
N ALA A 85 -12.12 9.54 18.05
CA ALA A 85 -12.89 9.79 16.83
C ALA A 85 -13.17 11.29 16.63
N ALA A 86 -13.19 11.72 15.39
CA ALA A 86 -13.36 13.10 14.93
C ALA A 86 -12.28 14.09 15.42
N GLN A 87 -11.15 13.59 15.95
CA GLN A 87 -10.01 14.41 16.32
C GLN A 87 -8.77 14.07 15.48
N PRO A 88 -8.02 15.08 15.00
CA PRO A 88 -6.78 14.82 14.28
C PRO A 88 -5.75 14.09 15.16
N ILE A 89 -5.19 13.02 14.64
CA ILE A 89 -4.20 12.18 15.32
C ILE A 89 -2.86 12.33 14.62
N LYS A 90 -1.79 12.52 15.40
CA LYS A 90 -0.42 12.33 14.94
C LYS A 90 0.09 10.98 15.40
N ALA A 91 0.53 10.17 14.48
CA ALA A 91 1.00 8.82 14.75
C ALA A 91 2.37 8.57 14.12
N THR A 92 3.06 7.58 14.65
CA THR A 92 4.34 7.09 14.10
C THR A 92 4.17 5.62 13.76
N VAL A 93 4.44 5.27 12.51
CA VAL A 93 4.67 3.86 12.14
C VAL A 93 6.14 3.54 12.21
N THR A 94 6.43 2.31 12.63
CA THR A 94 7.78 1.75 12.63
C THR A 94 7.79 0.52 11.74
N LEU A 95 8.67 0.54 10.72
CA LEU A 95 8.92 -0.59 9.83
C LEU A 95 10.25 -1.25 10.21
N ARG A 96 10.23 -2.55 10.44
CA ARG A 96 11.42 -3.36 10.72
C ARG A 96 11.33 -4.69 9.97
N THR A 97 12.46 -5.21 9.55
CA THR A 97 12.51 -6.61 9.09
C THR A 97 12.17 -7.55 10.25
N SER A 98 11.81 -8.78 9.96
CA SER A 98 11.57 -9.81 10.98
C SER A 98 12.79 -10.07 11.88
N SER A 99 14.00 -9.76 11.41
CA SER A 99 15.24 -9.78 12.21
C SER A 99 15.46 -8.51 13.06
N GLY A 100 14.54 -7.54 13.01
CA GLY A 100 14.58 -6.30 13.81
C GLY A 100 15.36 -5.14 13.19
N LYS A 101 15.90 -5.29 11.96
CA LYS A 101 16.59 -4.18 11.28
C LYS A 101 15.57 -3.13 10.82
N PRO A 102 15.84 -1.84 11.01
CA PRO A 102 14.93 -0.78 10.56
C PRO A 102 14.89 -0.72 9.02
N VAL A 103 13.72 -0.46 8.46
CA VAL A 103 13.51 -0.17 7.03
C VAL A 103 13.42 1.34 6.87
N ALA A 104 14.43 1.93 6.27
CA ALA A 104 14.57 3.38 6.13
C ALA A 104 14.17 3.83 4.69
N PRO A 105 14.00 5.14 4.45
CA PRO A 105 13.62 5.64 3.13
C PRO A 105 14.53 5.18 1.98
N ALA A 106 15.82 5.08 2.21
CA ALA A 106 16.76 4.62 1.20
C ALA A 106 16.67 3.12 0.88
N ASP A 107 15.96 2.32 1.70
CA ASP A 107 15.68 0.92 1.41
C ASP A 107 14.48 0.73 0.49
N LEU A 108 13.71 1.80 0.22
CA LEU A 108 12.45 1.74 -0.50
C LEU A 108 12.58 2.44 -1.86
N LEU A 109 11.95 1.89 -2.86
CA LEU A 109 11.72 2.55 -4.14
C LEU A 109 10.55 3.54 -3.98
N VAL A 110 10.63 4.65 -4.69
CA VAL A 110 9.49 5.56 -4.86
C VAL A 110 8.58 4.93 -5.91
N VAL A 111 7.36 4.59 -5.52
CA VAL A 111 6.31 4.06 -6.38
C VAL A 111 5.10 4.97 -6.20
N HIS A 112 4.46 5.39 -7.28
CA HIS A 112 3.33 6.34 -7.25
C HIS A 112 3.63 7.59 -6.40
N THR A 113 4.79 8.20 -6.68
CA THR A 113 5.32 9.42 -6.04
C THR A 113 5.75 9.30 -4.58
N ARG A 114 5.54 8.15 -3.93
CA ARG A 114 5.84 7.95 -2.50
C ARG A 114 6.55 6.63 -2.23
N PRO A 115 7.45 6.57 -1.25
CA PRO A 115 8.14 5.33 -0.88
C PRO A 115 7.30 4.40 0.02
N LEU A 116 6.27 4.94 0.68
CA LEU A 116 5.41 4.22 1.61
C LEU A 116 4.00 4.76 1.55
N HIS A 117 3.02 3.86 1.37
CA HIS A 117 1.60 4.15 1.40
C HIS A 117 0.98 3.50 2.64
N LEU A 118 0.11 4.20 3.33
CA LEU A 118 -0.72 3.64 4.39
C LEU A 118 -2.19 3.70 3.98
N LEU A 119 -2.80 2.53 3.95
CA LEU A 119 -4.21 2.35 3.67
C LEU A 119 -4.91 2.07 5.01
N ILE A 120 -5.69 3.02 5.49
CA ILE A 120 -6.30 3.00 6.81
C ILE A 120 -7.79 2.76 6.65
N ILE A 121 -8.33 1.75 7.35
CA ILE A 121 -9.75 1.39 7.24
C ILE A 121 -10.34 1.06 8.62
N ASP A 122 -11.51 1.61 8.90
CA ASP A 122 -12.27 1.37 10.12
C ASP A 122 -13.02 0.02 10.10
N PRO A 123 -13.56 -0.46 11.24
CA PRO A 123 -14.32 -1.70 11.30
C PRO A 123 -15.59 -1.72 10.45
N SER A 124 -16.21 -0.57 10.21
CA SER A 124 -17.44 -0.46 9.43
C SER A 124 -17.22 -0.41 7.93
N LEU A 125 -15.97 -0.27 7.46
CA LEU A 125 -15.55 -0.06 6.08
C LEU A 125 -16.01 1.28 5.47
N ASN A 126 -16.47 2.22 6.31
CA ASN A 126 -17.01 3.51 5.88
C ASN A 126 -16.06 4.69 6.09
N ASP A 127 -14.93 4.46 6.76
CA ASP A 127 -13.88 5.47 6.94
C ASP A 127 -12.55 4.91 6.41
N TYR A 128 -12.29 5.22 5.16
CA TYR A 128 -11.04 4.91 4.47
C TYR A 128 -10.20 6.16 4.31
N GLN A 129 -8.92 6.06 4.62
CA GLN A 129 -7.96 7.13 4.40
C GLN A 129 -6.68 6.56 3.80
N HIS A 130 -6.19 7.19 2.73
CA HIS A 130 -4.92 6.89 2.08
C HIS A 130 -3.93 8.00 2.46
N VAL A 131 -2.93 7.65 3.25
CA VAL A 131 -1.96 8.63 3.74
C VAL A 131 -0.53 8.23 3.39
N HIS A 132 0.32 9.23 3.21
CA HIS A 132 1.73 9.05 2.86
C HIS A 132 2.58 9.55 4.02
N PRO A 133 3.14 8.64 4.83
CA PRO A 133 3.93 9.04 5.98
C PRO A 133 5.28 9.62 5.56
N GLU A 134 5.75 10.60 6.33
CA GLU A 134 7.03 11.25 6.14
C GLU A 134 8.10 10.65 7.06
N PRO A 135 9.36 10.53 6.61
CA PRO A 135 10.44 10.06 7.46
C PRO A 135 10.63 10.92 8.71
N SER A 136 10.74 10.29 9.87
CA SER A 136 10.94 11.00 11.14
C SER A 136 12.39 11.44 11.42
N GLY A 137 13.33 11.15 10.50
CA GLY A 137 14.77 11.29 10.73
C GLY A 137 15.39 10.16 11.56
N LYS A 138 14.58 9.23 12.11
CA LYS A 138 15.07 8.03 12.81
C LYS A 138 14.85 6.82 11.91
N PRO A 139 15.86 5.94 11.72
CA PRO A 139 15.74 4.77 10.85
C PRO A 139 14.51 3.91 11.18
N GLY A 140 13.74 3.57 10.16
CA GLY A 140 12.55 2.76 10.25
C GLY A 140 11.32 3.45 10.88
N LYS A 141 11.40 4.74 11.24
CA LYS A 141 10.26 5.49 11.79
C LYS A 141 9.75 6.53 10.81
N TRP A 142 8.42 6.54 10.65
CA TRP A 142 7.71 7.41 9.74
C TRP A 142 6.53 8.04 10.46
N MET A 143 6.28 9.32 10.23
CA MET A 143 5.22 10.09 10.86
C MET A 143 4.09 10.32 9.88
N PHE A 144 2.86 10.23 10.36
CA PHE A 144 1.66 10.57 9.59
C PHE A 144 0.61 11.19 10.51
N ALA A 145 -0.39 11.78 9.89
CA ALA A 145 -1.57 12.28 10.57
C ALA A 145 -2.82 11.86 9.82
N PHE A 146 -3.90 11.60 10.55
CA PHE A 146 -5.22 11.34 9.99
C PHE A 146 -6.31 11.72 11.01
N THR A 147 -7.55 11.79 10.56
CA THR A 147 -8.68 12.07 11.45
C THR A 147 -9.68 10.92 11.35
N PRO A 148 -9.73 9.99 12.33
CA PRO A 148 -10.68 8.91 12.31
C PRO A 148 -12.11 9.41 12.44
N GLY A 149 -13.02 8.95 11.60
CA GLY A 149 -14.44 9.34 11.63
C GLY A 149 -15.24 8.64 12.74
N ALA A 150 -14.78 7.48 13.21
CA ALA A 150 -15.47 6.65 14.19
C ALA A 150 -14.51 6.05 15.21
N GLY A 151 -15.05 5.51 16.30
CA GLY A 151 -14.33 4.67 17.25
C GLY A 151 -14.22 3.21 16.76
N GLY A 152 -13.24 2.49 17.29
CA GLY A 152 -13.00 1.08 17.02
C GLY A 152 -11.57 0.80 16.61
N THR A 153 -11.31 -0.46 16.26
CA THR A 153 -9.98 -0.94 15.86
C THR A 153 -9.76 -0.66 14.37
N TYR A 154 -9.07 0.42 14.03
CA TYR A 154 -8.64 0.71 12.68
C TYR A 154 -7.54 -0.24 12.25
N ARG A 155 -7.61 -0.77 11.04
CA ARG A 155 -6.53 -1.53 10.44
C ARG A 155 -5.74 -0.65 9.48
N ILE A 156 -4.43 -0.65 9.66
CA ILE A 156 -3.50 0.12 8.86
C ILE A 156 -2.65 -0.87 8.07
N PHE A 157 -2.77 -0.82 6.76
CA PHE A 157 -1.91 -1.57 5.85
C PHE A 157 -0.81 -0.67 5.33
N ALA A 158 0.41 -1.18 5.32
CA ALA A 158 1.54 -0.56 4.67
C ALA A 158 1.79 -1.26 3.33
N ASP A 159 1.91 -0.46 2.27
CA ASP A 159 2.26 -0.88 0.91
C ASP A 159 3.55 -0.17 0.50
N PHE A 160 4.58 -0.93 0.16
CA PHE A 160 5.91 -0.41 -0.17
C PHE A 160 6.74 -1.41 -0.98
N THR A 161 7.75 -0.91 -1.68
CA THR A 161 8.62 -1.73 -2.52
C THR A 161 10.07 -1.59 -2.07
N PRO A 162 10.68 -2.63 -1.45
CA PRO A 162 12.09 -2.61 -1.11
C PRO A 162 12.99 -2.53 -2.35
N ALA A 163 13.95 -1.60 -2.34
CA ALA A 163 14.92 -1.44 -3.43
C ALA A 163 15.74 -2.70 -3.68
N ALA A 164 16.01 -3.47 -2.62
CA ALA A 164 16.79 -4.71 -2.71
C ALA A 164 16.09 -5.83 -3.47
N THR A 165 14.75 -5.82 -3.55
CA THR A 165 13.97 -6.88 -4.21
C THR A 165 13.23 -6.39 -5.45
N GLY A 166 12.90 -5.10 -5.51
CA GLY A 166 12.03 -4.54 -6.53
C GLY A 166 10.61 -5.11 -6.54
N ARG A 167 10.18 -5.71 -5.42
CA ARG A 167 8.88 -6.40 -5.29
C ARG A 167 8.05 -5.75 -4.20
N GLY A 168 6.76 -5.52 -4.47
CA GLY A 168 5.83 -5.02 -3.48
C GLY A 168 5.78 -5.90 -2.24
N LEU A 169 5.84 -5.28 -1.07
CA LEU A 169 5.68 -5.91 0.22
C LEU A 169 4.61 -5.18 1.02
N TYR A 170 3.95 -5.96 1.87
CA TYR A 170 2.82 -5.51 2.65
C TYR A 170 2.97 -5.93 4.10
N ALA A 171 2.49 -5.07 5.00
CA ALA A 171 2.42 -5.36 6.43
C ALA A 171 1.18 -4.69 7.00
N SER A 172 0.68 -5.15 8.14
CA SER A 172 -0.46 -4.51 8.80
C SER A 172 -0.23 -4.34 10.29
N ALA A 173 -0.91 -3.34 10.86
CA ALA A 173 -1.00 -3.11 12.28
C ALA A 173 -2.39 -2.55 12.63
N ASP A 174 -2.83 -2.78 13.84
CA ASP A 174 -4.09 -2.26 14.32
C ASP A 174 -3.87 -1.06 15.25
N LEU A 175 -4.81 -0.10 15.23
CA LEU A 175 -4.82 1.09 16.07
C LEU A 175 -6.20 1.26 16.69
N GLU A 176 -6.27 1.23 18.02
CA GLU A 176 -7.50 1.48 18.77
C GLU A 176 -7.83 2.97 18.80
N VAL A 177 -9.07 3.30 18.43
CA VAL A 177 -9.62 4.65 18.46
C VAL A 177 -10.82 4.68 19.39
N SER A 178 -10.80 5.54 20.38
CA SER A 178 -11.92 5.77 21.31
C SER A 178 -13.04 6.56 20.66
N GLY A 179 -14.29 6.26 21.00
CA GLY A 179 -15.46 6.94 20.46
C GLY A 179 -16.60 6.00 20.12
N ALA A 180 -17.67 6.55 19.55
CA ALA A 180 -18.77 5.74 19.05
C ALA A 180 -18.31 4.93 17.82
N PRO A 181 -18.64 3.63 17.77
CA PRO A 181 -18.28 2.81 16.61
C PRO A 181 -19.00 3.29 15.36
N GLY A 182 -18.34 3.14 14.22
CA GLY A 182 -18.97 3.29 12.91
C GLY A 182 -20.09 2.26 12.72
N THR A 183 -21.15 2.66 12.04
CA THR A 183 -22.22 1.73 11.67
C THR A 183 -21.92 1.11 10.31
N MET A 184 -21.81 -0.21 10.28
CA MET A 184 -21.81 -0.92 8.99
C MET A 184 -23.14 -0.65 8.29
N GLY A 185 -23.09 -0.17 7.05
CA GLY A 185 -24.27 -0.11 6.20
C GLY A 185 -24.91 -1.48 6.11
N ALA A 186 -26.24 -1.56 6.17
CA ALA A 186 -26.96 -2.82 5.97
C ALA A 186 -26.63 -3.33 4.56
N PHE A 187 -25.82 -4.38 4.47
CA PHE A 187 -25.58 -5.08 3.21
C PHE A 187 -26.86 -5.84 2.84
N ASN A 188 -27.58 -5.33 1.85
CA ASN A 188 -28.70 -6.05 1.28
C ASN A 188 -28.22 -6.86 0.07
N SER A 189 -27.98 -8.16 0.28
CA SER A 189 -27.51 -9.07 -0.77
C SER A 189 -28.49 -9.22 -1.95
N THR A 190 -29.72 -8.75 -1.80
CA THR A 190 -30.75 -8.79 -2.84
C THR A 190 -30.94 -7.47 -3.58
N ALA A 191 -30.38 -6.36 -3.06
CA ALA A 191 -30.36 -5.09 -3.77
C ALA A 191 -29.17 -5.09 -4.77
N PRO A 192 -29.30 -4.42 -5.93
CA PRO A 192 -28.12 -4.16 -6.73
C PRO A 192 -27.09 -3.46 -5.85
N PRO A 193 -25.83 -3.87 -5.91
CA PRO A 193 -24.77 -3.26 -5.10
C PRO A 193 -24.78 -1.75 -5.31
N GLY A 194 -24.40 -1.00 -4.28
CA GLY A 194 -24.29 0.45 -4.33
C GLY A 194 -23.20 0.91 -5.29
N LEU A 195 -23.48 0.72 -6.59
CA LEU A 195 -22.57 1.05 -7.68
C LEU A 195 -22.65 2.53 -8.10
N GLU A 196 -23.43 3.33 -7.40
CA GLU A 196 -23.48 4.78 -7.57
C GLU A 196 -23.27 5.49 -6.24
N GLN A 197 -22.49 6.57 -6.27
CA GLN A 197 -22.23 7.46 -5.15
C GLN A 197 -22.39 8.91 -5.57
N VAL A 198 -22.81 9.75 -4.63
CA VAL A 198 -23.00 11.18 -4.86
C VAL A 198 -22.18 11.97 -3.82
N ARG A 199 -21.46 12.97 -4.29
CA ARG A 199 -20.77 13.95 -3.44
C ARG A 199 -20.98 15.35 -4.05
N GLY A 200 -21.74 16.19 -3.36
CA GLY A 200 -22.15 17.47 -3.93
C GLY A 200 -22.96 17.26 -5.20
N ASP A 201 -22.53 17.86 -6.29
CA ASP A 201 -23.09 17.74 -7.64
C ASP A 201 -22.41 16.66 -8.51
N LEU A 202 -21.42 15.97 -7.95
CA LEU A 202 -20.70 14.89 -8.64
C LEU A 202 -21.37 13.54 -8.37
N ARG A 203 -21.55 12.76 -9.45
CA ARG A 203 -21.97 11.37 -9.42
C ARG A 203 -20.84 10.48 -9.88
N PHE A 204 -20.61 9.45 -9.10
CA PHE A 204 -19.62 8.43 -9.34
C PHE A 204 -20.32 7.11 -9.58
N SER A 205 -19.92 6.38 -10.60
CA SER A 205 -20.45 5.05 -10.88
C SER A 205 -19.33 4.05 -11.09
N LEU A 206 -19.52 2.85 -10.55
CA LEU A 206 -18.64 1.70 -10.76
C LEU A 206 -19.44 0.57 -11.41
N THR A 207 -19.06 0.16 -12.60
CA THR A 207 -19.78 -0.87 -13.36
C THR A 207 -18.85 -2.07 -13.59
N PRO A 208 -19.13 -3.23 -12.96
CA PRO A 208 -18.44 -4.48 -13.29
C PRO A 208 -18.79 -4.93 -14.72
N GLY A 209 -17.78 -5.43 -15.43
CA GLY A 209 -17.96 -5.94 -16.79
C GLY A 209 -18.83 -7.19 -16.88
N GLN A 210 -18.99 -7.89 -15.76
CA GLN A 210 -19.88 -9.05 -15.63
C GLN A 210 -20.57 -9.07 -14.27
N GLN A 211 -21.80 -9.57 -14.25
CA GLN A 211 -22.59 -9.82 -13.03
C GLN A 211 -23.23 -11.20 -13.12
N PRO A 212 -23.25 -11.97 -12.02
CA PRO A 212 -22.61 -11.67 -10.74
C PRO A 212 -21.09 -11.66 -10.84
N VAL A 213 -20.42 -10.89 -9.96
CA VAL A 213 -18.98 -10.93 -9.81
C VAL A 213 -18.59 -12.26 -9.17
N ARG A 214 -17.64 -12.98 -9.76
CA ARG A 214 -17.23 -14.32 -9.30
C ARG A 214 -15.83 -14.34 -8.74
N ALA A 215 -15.66 -15.13 -7.68
CA ALA A 215 -14.34 -15.37 -7.11
C ALA A 215 -13.40 -16.07 -8.11
N ASN A 216 -12.10 -15.79 -8.00
CA ASN A 216 -11.03 -16.33 -8.84
C ASN A 216 -11.18 -16.05 -10.34
N GLN A 217 -12.00 -15.08 -10.71
CA GLN A 217 -12.11 -14.64 -12.10
C GLN A 217 -11.67 -13.17 -12.21
N PRO A 218 -10.89 -12.80 -13.24
CA PRO A 218 -10.57 -11.41 -13.50
C PRO A 218 -11.84 -10.60 -13.79
N ILE A 219 -11.94 -9.44 -13.19
CA ILE A 219 -13.08 -8.54 -13.30
C ILE A 219 -12.61 -7.23 -13.92
N ASP A 220 -13.22 -6.83 -15.01
CA ASP A 220 -13.08 -5.49 -15.53
C ASP A 220 -14.06 -4.57 -14.82
N LEU A 221 -13.58 -3.42 -14.34
CA LEU A 221 -14.37 -2.42 -13.66
C LEU A 221 -14.30 -1.11 -14.46
N LYS A 222 -15.44 -0.56 -14.80
CA LYS A 222 -15.56 0.74 -15.43
C LYS A 222 -15.99 1.76 -14.40
N PHE A 223 -15.13 2.73 -14.12
CA PHE A 223 -15.40 3.85 -13.22
C PHE A 223 -15.67 5.10 -14.03
N ALA A 224 -16.77 5.79 -13.73
CA ALA A 224 -17.13 7.02 -14.40
C ALA A 224 -17.51 8.11 -13.40
N VAL A 225 -17.18 9.35 -13.74
CA VAL A 225 -17.55 10.54 -12.98
C VAL A 225 -18.38 11.45 -13.88
N ARG A 226 -19.46 12.01 -13.37
CA ARG A 226 -20.27 13.00 -14.08
C ARG A 226 -20.79 14.07 -13.14
N GLN A 227 -21.11 15.22 -13.67
CA GLN A 227 -21.75 16.30 -12.93
C GLN A 227 -23.24 16.34 -13.28
N ASP A 228 -24.11 16.55 -12.29
CA ASP A 228 -25.57 16.55 -12.47
C ASP A 228 -26.05 17.66 -13.45
N SER A 229 -25.32 18.77 -13.48
CA SER A 229 -25.57 19.86 -14.44
C SER A 229 -25.21 19.49 -15.89
N GLY A 230 -24.54 18.37 -16.14
CA GLY A 230 -23.98 18.03 -17.45
C GLY A 230 -22.71 18.83 -17.82
N SER A 231 -22.15 19.58 -16.86
CA SER A 231 -20.91 20.31 -17.04
C SER A 231 -19.70 19.38 -17.14
N ASN A 232 -18.62 19.87 -17.69
CA ASN A 232 -17.37 19.12 -17.78
C ASN A 232 -16.79 18.83 -16.39
N VAL A 233 -16.21 17.64 -16.23
CA VAL A 233 -15.47 17.22 -15.04
C VAL A 233 -14.02 16.98 -15.44
N ALA A 234 -13.12 17.84 -14.99
CA ALA A 234 -11.70 17.66 -15.19
C ALA A 234 -11.11 16.86 -14.03
N LEU A 235 -10.74 15.60 -14.26
CA LEU A 235 -9.93 14.84 -13.31
C LEU A 235 -8.50 15.38 -13.33
N GLU A 236 -7.93 15.57 -12.16
CA GLU A 236 -6.55 16.00 -11.98
C GLU A 236 -5.67 14.79 -11.63
N PRO A 237 -4.39 14.78 -12.01
CA PRO A 237 -3.46 13.73 -11.59
C PRO A 237 -3.36 13.63 -10.06
N LEU A 238 -3.45 12.42 -9.57
CA LEU A 238 -3.28 12.02 -8.19
C LEU A 238 -2.33 10.82 -8.17
N MET A 239 -1.12 10.97 -7.60
CA MET A 239 -0.11 9.90 -7.54
C MET A 239 0.16 9.21 -8.89
N ASP A 240 0.46 9.99 -9.92
CA ASP A 240 0.76 9.57 -11.30
C ASP A 240 -0.40 8.89 -12.06
N ALA A 241 -1.64 8.95 -11.54
CA ALA A 241 -2.83 8.46 -12.22
C ALA A 241 -4.01 9.42 -12.03
N PHE A 242 -5.11 9.24 -12.78
CA PHE A 242 -6.32 10.06 -12.63
C PHE A 242 -7.32 9.50 -11.62
N ALA A 243 -7.09 8.29 -11.13
CA ALA A 243 -7.80 7.71 -10.00
C ALA A 243 -6.98 6.58 -9.38
N HIS A 244 -7.30 6.23 -8.13
CA HIS A 244 -6.85 5.03 -7.45
C HIS A 244 -8.03 4.30 -6.86
N MET A 245 -7.93 2.97 -6.76
CA MET A 245 -8.92 2.19 -6.04
C MET A 245 -8.26 1.28 -5.03
N VAL A 246 -8.93 1.10 -3.90
CA VAL A 246 -8.54 0.12 -2.89
C VAL A 246 -9.74 -0.71 -2.51
N ALA A 247 -9.63 -2.02 -2.65
CA ALA A 247 -10.69 -2.96 -2.26
C ALA A 247 -10.33 -3.61 -0.92
N PHE A 248 -11.28 -3.69 -0.01
CA PHE A 248 -11.19 -4.40 1.27
C PHE A 248 -12.30 -5.45 1.36
N ASP A 249 -12.00 -6.60 1.95
CA ASP A 249 -13.01 -7.57 2.38
C ASP A 249 -13.66 -7.13 3.72
N GLU A 250 -14.83 -7.67 4.04
CA GLU A 250 -15.56 -7.33 5.26
C GLU A 250 -14.80 -7.61 6.56
N THR A 251 -13.85 -8.55 6.53
CA THR A 251 -13.01 -8.88 7.68
C THR A 251 -11.74 -8.05 7.75
N ARG A 252 -11.50 -7.24 6.74
CA ARG A 252 -10.25 -6.47 6.59
C ARG A 252 -9.02 -7.37 6.67
N SER A 253 -9.11 -8.55 6.05
CA SER A 253 -8.01 -9.52 6.04
C SER A 253 -6.85 -9.07 5.14
N GLY A 254 -7.15 -8.19 4.19
CA GLY A 254 -6.19 -7.68 3.21
C GLY A 254 -6.79 -6.58 2.36
N PHE A 255 -6.15 -6.34 1.23
CA PHE A 255 -6.59 -5.33 0.27
C PHE A 255 -6.13 -5.66 -1.15
N ALA A 256 -6.75 -5.00 -2.13
CA ALA A 256 -6.18 -4.84 -3.47
C ALA A 256 -6.00 -3.35 -3.74
N HIS A 257 -4.82 -2.94 -4.20
CA HIS A 257 -4.52 -1.56 -4.62
C HIS A 257 -4.47 -1.52 -6.13
N LEU A 258 -5.38 -0.77 -6.76
CA LEU A 258 -5.66 -0.81 -8.17
C LEU A 258 -5.37 0.55 -8.81
N HIS A 259 -4.80 0.50 -10.01
CA HIS A 259 -4.57 1.66 -10.86
C HIS A 259 -5.37 1.53 -12.15
N PRO A 260 -5.74 2.66 -12.79
CA PRO A 260 -6.39 2.61 -14.10
C PRO A 260 -5.50 1.89 -15.13
N MET A 261 -6.14 1.22 -16.08
CA MET A 261 -5.44 0.62 -17.21
C MET A 261 -4.97 1.66 -18.23
N GLU A 262 -5.53 2.86 -18.15
CA GLU A 262 -5.12 4.00 -18.96
C GLU A 262 -3.76 4.53 -18.50
N ASP A 263 -2.98 4.95 -19.47
CA ASP A 263 -1.73 5.68 -19.20
C ASP A 263 -2.05 7.00 -18.47
N GLY A 264 -1.45 7.20 -17.31
CA GLY A 264 -1.62 8.41 -16.48
C GLY A 264 -1.24 9.72 -17.18
N THR A 265 -0.68 9.66 -18.40
CA THR A 265 -0.38 10.82 -19.23
C THR A 265 -1.56 11.26 -20.11
N GLN A 266 -2.55 10.41 -20.33
CA GLN A 266 -3.73 10.68 -21.15
C GLN A 266 -4.83 11.28 -20.30
N VAL A 267 -5.14 12.56 -20.51
CA VAL A 267 -6.25 13.23 -19.82
C VAL A 267 -7.58 12.59 -20.22
N PRO A 268 -8.39 12.15 -19.27
CA PRO A 268 -9.71 11.59 -19.55
C PRO A 268 -10.65 12.60 -20.22
N ASP A 269 -11.67 12.09 -20.92
CA ASP A 269 -12.71 12.93 -21.54
C ASP A 269 -13.36 13.84 -20.49
N LEU A 270 -13.47 15.14 -20.79
CA LEU A 270 -13.99 16.11 -19.84
C LEU A 270 -15.50 16.04 -19.63
N LYS A 271 -16.27 15.52 -20.61
CA LYS A 271 -17.72 15.43 -20.51
C LYS A 271 -18.15 14.22 -19.69
N GLN A 272 -17.41 13.13 -19.83
CA GLN A 272 -17.66 11.90 -19.13
C GLN A 272 -16.34 11.16 -18.90
N PRO A 273 -15.55 11.59 -17.88
CA PRO A 273 -14.35 10.86 -17.52
C PRO A 273 -14.66 9.42 -17.18
N VAL A 274 -13.98 8.51 -17.88
CA VAL A 274 -14.12 7.06 -17.69
C VAL A 274 -12.72 6.49 -17.54
N LEU A 275 -12.53 5.65 -16.53
CA LEU A 275 -11.31 4.93 -16.25
C LEU A 275 -11.64 3.45 -16.06
N ASN A 276 -10.80 2.59 -16.63
CA ASN A 276 -10.97 1.15 -16.57
C ASN A 276 -9.96 0.55 -15.58
N PHE A 277 -10.45 -0.41 -14.80
CA PHE A 277 -9.64 -1.14 -13.83
C PHE A 277 -9.85 -2.64 -14.04
N LYS A 278 -8.90 -3.42 -13.62
CA LYS A 278 -9.01 -4.87 -13.61
C LYS A 278 -8.46 -5.41 -12.30
N PHE A 279 -9.10 -6.43 -11.72
CA PHE A 279 -8.51 -7.17 -10.62
C PHE A 279 -9.19 -8.53 -10.42
N THR A 280 -8.57 -9.38 -9.60
CA THR A 280 -9.12 -10.69 -9.24
C THR A 280 -9.33 -10.77 -7.74
N ILE A 281 -10.53 -11.19 -7.34
CA ILE A 281 -10.91 -11.42 -5.95
C ILE A 281 -10.87 -12.93 -5.69
N PRO A 282 -10.08 -13.41 -4.70
CA PRO A 282 -9.86 -14.85 -4.51
C PRO A 282 -11.02 -15.56 -3.80
N SER A 283 -11.82 -14.87 -3.02
CA SER A 283 -12.83 -15.48 -2.14
C SER A 283 -14.20 -14.84 -2.31
N PRO A 284 -15.29 -15.63 -2.23
CA PRO A 284 -16.63 -15.06 -2.13
C PRO A 284 -16.80 -14.24 -0.86
N GLY A 285 -17.67 -13.25 -0.90
CA GLY A 285 -17.98 -12.41 0.25
C GLY A 285 -18.35 -10.98 -0.13
N ARG A 286 -18.44 -10.12 0.86
CA ARG A 286 -18.68 -8.69 0.70
C ARG A 286 -17.34 -7.97 0.62
N TYR A 287 -17.23 -7.09 -0.37
CA TYR A 287 -16.09 -6.20 -0.55
C TYR A 287 -16.56 -4.76 -0.66
N VAL A 288 -15.74 -3.84 -0.17
CA VAL A 288 -15.91 -2.40 -0.40
C VAL A 288 -14.72 -1.91 -1.19
N ILE A 289 -15.00 -1.28 -2.33
CA ILE A 289 -14.00 -0.67 -3.21
C ILE A 289 -14.08 0.84 -3.03
N TRP A 290 -13.05 1.43 -2.49
CA TRP A 290 -12.89 2.87 -2.39
C TRP A 290 -12.21 3.41 -3.64
N ALA A 291 -12.88 4.26 -4.37
CA ALA A 291 -12.31 5.00 -5.49
C ALA A 291 -11.91 6.41 -5.04
N GLN A 292 -10.70 6.82 -5.35
CA GLN A 292 -10.13 8.11 -5.03
C GLN A 292 -9.77 8.86 -6.30
N VAL A 293 -10.23 10.10 -6.43
CA VAL A 293 -9.98 11.02 -7.54
C VAL A 293 -9.65 12.40 -7.02
N LYS A 294 -9.12 13.25 -7.89
CA LYS A 294 -8.92 14.66 -7.61
C LYS A 294 -9.68 15.51 -8.62
N VAL A 295 -10.53 16.41 -8.12
CA VAL A 295 -11.37 17.32 -8.91
C VAL A 295 -11.33 18.71 -8.31
N ALA A 296 -11.04 19.72 -9.10
CA ALA A 296 -10.94 21.12 -8.66
C ALA A 296 -10.02 21.33 -7.43
N GLY A 297 -8.90 20.59 -7.38
CA GLY A 297 -7.94 20.66 -6.29
C GLY A 297 -8.31 19.85 -5.06
N GLU A 298 -9.51 19.27 -4.99
CA GLU A 298 -10.00 18.46 -3.86
C GLU A 298 -9.86 16.97 -4.15
N GLU A 299 -9.33 16.23 -3.17
CA GLU A 299 -9.29 14.76 -3.19
C GLU A 299 -10.61 14.21 -2.65
N ILE A 300 -11.28 13.39 -3.45
CA ILE A 300 -12.58 12.82 -3.14
C ILE A 300 -12.44 11.29 -3.15
N ALA A 301 -12.82 10.65 -2.04
CA ALA A 301 -12.91 9.21 -1.92
C ALA A 301 -14.38 8.78 -1.78
N VAL A 302 -14.79 7.76 -2.55
CA VAL A 302 -16.15 7.21 -2.53
C VAL A 302 -16.13 5.68 -2.47
N PRO A 303 -16.98 5.06 -1.60
CA PRO A 303 -17.07 3.62 -1.46
C PRO A 303 -18.08 3.00 -2.42
N PHE A 304 -17.78 1.82 -2.93
CA PHE A 304 -18.68 0.97 -3.71
C PHE A 304 -18.72 -0.43 -3.09
N GLU A 305 -19.93 -0.90 -2.80
CA GLU A 305 -20.12 -2.25 -2.28
C GLU A 305 -20.25 -3.26 -3.42
N VAL A 306 -19.49 -4.35 -3.34
CA VAL A 306 -19.48 -5.43 -4.33
C VAL A 306 -19.67 -6.76 -3.63
N ALA A 307 -20.69 -7.52 -4.04
CA ALA A 307 -20.86 -8.90 -3.62
C ALA A 307 -20.16 -9.84 -4.61
N VAL A 308 -19.34 -10.73 -4.07
CA VAL A 308 -18.60 -11.75 -4.84
C VAL A 308 -19.18 -13.11 -4.53
N VAL A 309 -19.63 -13.81 -5.57
CA VAL A 309 -20.15 -15.18 -5.47
C VAL A 309 -19.09 -16.23 -5.81
N PRO A 310 -19.27 -17.49 -5.43
CA PRO A 310 -18.38 -18.59 -5.79
C PRO A 310 -18.18 -18.78 -7.29
#